data_a713b9e1d379bbeb83e11f9a0fe283a2
#
_entry.id   a713b9e1d379bbeb83e11f9a0fe283a2
#
_cell.length_a   1.000
_cell.length_b   1.000
_cell.length_c   1.000
_cell.angle_alpha   90.00
_cell.angle_beta   90.00
_cell.angle_gamma   90.00
#
_symmetry.space_group_name_H-M   'P 1'
#
loop_
_entity.id
_entity.type
_entity.pdbx_description
1 polymer ?
#
loop_
_entity_poly.entity_id
_entity_poly.type
_entity_poly.pdbx_seq_one_letter_code
_entity_poly.pdbx_strand_id
1 'polypeptide(L)'
;MKYEPIVGKYKIRADANESFINPLDYLKDEILSVCEKLEFNRYPNPDYKNLVSAFSEYLDIDENKIVAFNGSDESLSVLINAFTQNNDKVLCFDPDFSMYQIYFEENKTNLIKLPKKDGLYIDFDAALKLINEEQIKLCIFSNPCNPTSVGEKRDVIIDFIGKAREKDCIVVVDEAYMNFWNQSVSKEVDRFDNLIVLKTCSKAMGMAALRVGFSISDKNLATKLRNFKSPYNISTPDTEFATLILRRHDIIDMITEKIKSSNRSLLNQLKKLDGKDFEIVDSDTNFVYIKTNRADDLDDFLRKNNISIRKFDKAVRITCCKEEDNLEIIEKIKEFLGGENENG
;
A
#
# COMPACT_ATOMS: atom_id res chain seq x y z
N MET A 1 -6.35 -7.44 -16.71
CA MET A 1 -4.96 -7.91 -16.40
C MET A 1 -5.04 -8.76 -15.13
N LYS A 2 -4.37 -9.90 -15.04
CA LYS A 2 -4.40 -10.74 -13.84
C LYS A 2 -3.14 -10.43 -13.00
N TYR A 3 -3.32 -10.22 -11.69
CA TYR A 3 -2.17 -10.13 -10.79
C TYR A 3 -1.50 -11.51 -10.68
N GLU A 4 -0.23 -11.59 -10.99
CA GLU A 4 0.54 -12.82 -10.86
C GLU A 4 1.52 -12.68 -9.69
N PRO A 5 1.32 -13.44 -8.59
CA PRO A 5 2.30 -13.49 -7.52
C PRO A 5 3.57 -14.18 -8.00
N ILE A 6 4.72 -13.73 -7.50
CA ILE A 6 5.99 -14.43 -7.75
C ILE A 6 5.97 -15.73 -6.94
N VAL A 7 5.99 -16.86 -7.64
CA VAL A 7 5.98 -18.19 -7.05
C VAL A 7 7.41 -18.75 -7.09
N GLY A 8 7.91 -19.20 -5.95
CA GLY A 8 9.24 -19.80 -5.83
C GLY A 8 9.81 -19.66 -4.44
N LYS A 9 10.86 -20.48 -4.15
CA LYS A 9 11.66 -20.32 -2.94
C LYS A 9 12.91 -19.53 -3.30
N TYR A 10 12.94 -18.27 -2.90
CA TYR A 10 14.11 -17.41 -3.04
C TYR A 10 14.79 -17.25 -1.69
N LYS A 11 16.12 -17.13 -1.70
CA LYS A 11 16.92 -16.81 -0.51
C LYS A 11 16.55 -15.39 0.00
N ILE A 12 16.44 -14.44 -0.94
CA ILE A 12 16.07 -13.05 -0.64
C ILE A 12 14.76 -12.72 -1.38
N ARG A 13 13.75 -12.29 -0.63
CA ARG A 13 12.44 -11.89 -1.15
C ARG A 13 12.26 -10.38 -1.04
N ALA A 14 12.55 -9.67 -2.12
CA ALA A 14 12.45 -8.22 -2.23
C ALA A 14 11.36 -7.76 -3.22
N ASP A 15 10.29 -8.55 -3.40
CA ASP A 15 9.26 -8.37 -4.43
C ASP A 15 7.89 -7.88 -3.91
N ALA A 16 7.55 -8.16 -2.65
CA ALA A 16 6.17 -8.03 -2.14
C ALA A 16 5.94 -6.85 -1.18
N ASN A 17 6.94 -6.01 -0.94
CA ASN A 17 6.88 -4.91 0.03
C ASN A 17 6.48 -5.37 1.45
N GLU A 18 6.87 -6.58 1.82
CA GLU A 18 6.67 -7.13 3.16
C GLU A 18 7.69 -6.53 4.15
N SER A 19 7.34 -6.53 5.43
CA SER A 19 8.31 -6.25 6.49
C SER A 19 9.27 -7.42 6.63
N PHE A 20 10.57 -7.15 6.75
CA PHE A 20 11.57 -8.16 7.11
C PHE A 20 11.62 -8.44 8.61
N ILE A 21 10.81 -7.72 9.41
CA ILE A 21 10.71 -7.88 10.86
C ILE A 21 9.37 -8.54 11.19
N ASN A 22 9.43 -9.62 11.96
CA ASN A 22 8.25 -10.32 12.45
C ASN A 22 7.88 -9.80 13.84
N PRO A 23 6.69 -9.21 14.07
CA PRO A 23 6.25 -8.77 15.39
C PRO A 23 6.27 -9.89 16.45
N LEU A 24 6.10 -11.16 16.02
CA LEU A 24 6.16 -12.33 16.91
C LEU A 24 7.49 -12.43 17.66
N ASP A 25 8.59 -11.93 17.07
CA ASP A 25 9.91 -11.96 17.74
C ASP A 25 9.95 -11.12 19.03
N TYR A 26 8.99 -10.20 19.20
CA TYR A 26 8.88 -9.28 20.35
C TYR A 26 7.67 -9.55 21.26
N LEU A 27 6.69 -10.34 20.80
CA LEU A 27 5.37 -10.49 21.45
C LEU A 27 4.98 -11.96 21.59
N LYS A 28 5.96 -12.86 21.64
CA LYS A 28 5.71 -14.31 21.60
C LYS A 28 4.82 -14.79 22.75
N ASP A 29 5.10 -14.36 23.97
CA ASP A 29 4.38 -14.84 25.16
C ASP A 29 2.94 -14.30 25.19
N GLU A 30 2.77 -13.03 24.79
CA GLU A 30 1.46 -12.40 24.68
C GLU A 30 0.60 -13.09 23.60
N ILE A 31 1.18 -13.43 22.46
CA ILE A 31 0.48 -14.14 21.38
C ILE A 31 0.11 -15.56 21.83
N LEU A 32 0.97 -16.27 22.52
CA LEU A 32 0.65 -17.58 23.10
C LEU A 32 -0.52 -17.49 24.09
N SER A 33 -0.55 -16.46 24.95
CA SER A 33 -1.65 -16.21 25.87
C SER A 33 -2.98 -15.90 25.17
N VAL A 34 -2.94 -15.26 24.00
CA VAL A 34 -4.13 -15.06 23.15
C VAL A 34 -4.59 -16.40 22.57
N CYS A 35 -3.65 -17.23 22.06
CA CYS A 35 -3.98 -18.54 21.47
C CYS A 35 -4.75 -19.45 22.44
N GLU A 36 -4.40 -19.44 23.74
CA GLU A 36 -5.05 -20.25 24.79
C GLU A 36 -6.52 -19.88 25.00
N LYS A 37 -6.94 -18.68 24.59
CA LYS A 37 -8.29 -18.15 24.80
C LYS A 37 -9.16 -18.20 23.54
N LEU A 38 -8.61 -18.61 22.40
CA LEU A 38 -9.34 -18.62 21.14
C LEU A 38 -10.40 -19.74 21.10
N GLU A 39 -11.62 -19.37 20.76
CA GLU A 39 -12.72 -20.27 20.52
C GLU A 39 -12.92 -20.49 19.00
N PHE A 40 -12.22 -21.45 18.39
CA PHE A 40 -12.27 -21.74 16.96
C PHE A 40 -13.63 -22.18 16.45
N ASN A 41 -14.51 -22.63 17.33
CA ASN A 41 -15.88 -23.07 17.05
C ASN A 41 -16.91 -21.93 17.05
N ARG A 42 -16.47 -20.67 17.22
CA ARG A 42 -17.35 -19.49 17.24
C ARG A 42 -17.02 -18.54 16.10
N TYR A 43 -18.06 -17.88 15.58
CA TYR A 43 -17.87 -16.77 14.66
C TYR A 43 -17.24 -15.56 15.39
N PRO A 44 -16.44 -14.73 14.69
CA PRO A 44 -15.91 -13.49 15.24
C PRO A 44 -17.04 -12.51 15.61
N ASN A 45 -16.74 -11.55 16.49
CA ASN A 45 -17.65 -10.43 16.72
C ASN A 45 -17.73 -9.56 15.45
N PRO A 46 -18.93 -9.36 14.85
CA PRO A 46 -19.08 -8.65 13.59
C PRO A 46 -18.72 -7.17 13.66
N ASP A 47 -18.73 -6.58 14.85
CA ASP A 47 -18.42 -5.15 15.05
C ASP A 47 -16.91 -4.90 15.16
N TYR A 48 -16.10 -5.93 15.40
CA TYR A 48 -14.64 -5.82 15.60
C TYR A 48 -14.24 -4.71 16.57
N LYS A 49 -15.03 -4.50 17.60
CA LYS A 49 -14.92 -3.34 18.51
C LYS A 49 -13.51 -3.16 19.10
N ASN A 50 -12.91 -4.24 19.59
CA ASN A 50 -11.57 -4.17 20.18
C ASN A 50 -10.49 -3.80 19.14
N LEU A 51 -10.60 -4.34 17.92
CA LEU A 51 -9.70 -4.05 16.82
C LEU A 51 -9.83 -2.60 16.36
N VAL A 52 -11.08 -2.13 16.18
CA VAL A 52 -11.36 -0.75 15.77
C VAL A 52 -10.91 0.22 16.85
N SER A 53 -11.15 -0.07 18.15
CA SER A 53 -10.69 0.74 19.26
C SER A 53 -9.17 0.86 19.31
N ALA A 54 -8.44 -0.27 19.18
CA ALA A 54 -6.99 -0.24 19.17
C ALA A 54 -6.42 0.58 17.99
N PHE A 55 -7.07 0.52 16.82
CA PHE A 55 -6.65 1.32 15.68
C PHE A 55 -7.04 2.80 15.81
N SER A 56 -8.19 3.09 16.41
CA SER A 56 -8.65 4.43 16.77
C SER A 56 -7.66 5.12 17.72
N GLU A 57 -7.23 4.42 18.78
CA GLU A 57 -6.22 4.87 19.73
C GLU A 57 -4.88 5.13 19.04
N TYR A 58 -4.45 4.23 18.16
CA TYR A 58 -3.19 4.36 17.41
C TYR A 58 -3.16 5.61 16.50
N LEU A 59 -4.28 5.96 15.86
CA LEU A 59 -4.36 7.11 14.94
C LEU A 59 -4.89 8.38 15.56
N ASP A 60 -5.47 8.31 16.76
CA ASP A 60 -6.23 9.41 17.40
C ASP A 60 -7.37 9.89 16.48
N ILE A 61 -8.26 8.95 16.06
CA ILE A 61 -9.42 9.17 15.19
C ILE A 61 -10.65 8.45 15.77
N ASP A 62 -11.84 9.08 15.75
CA ASP A 62 -13.10 8.53 16.25
C ASP A 62 -13.43 7.16 15.62
N GLU A 63 -13.72 6.16 16.45
CA GLU A 63 -14.07 4.77 16.06
C GLU A 63 -15.20 4.72 15.01
N ASN A 64 -16.16 5.64 15.09
CA ASN A 64 -17.29 5.69 14.16
C ASN A 64 -16.90 5.99 12.70
N LYS A 65 -15.69 6.50 12.47
CA LYS A 65 -15.12 6.81 11.16
C LYS A 65 -14.29 5.67 10.58
N ILE A 66 -14.04 4.62 11.36
CA ILE A 66 -13.16 3.51 11.02
C ILE A 66 -13.99 2.26 10.68
N VAL A 67 -13.64 1.59 9.58
CA VAL A 67 -14.22 0.29 9.22
C VAL A 67 -13.10 -0.69 8.99
N ALA A 68 -13.16 -1.86 9.64
CA ALA A 68 -12.17 -2.93 9.52
C ALA A 68 -12.51 -3.89 8.38
N PHE A 69 -11.48 -4.33 7.63
CA PHE A 69 -11.57 -5.20 6.47
C PHE A 69 -10.50 -6.30 6.48
N ASN A 70 -10.71 -7.34 5.71
CA ASN A 70 -9.74 -8.41 5.46
C ASN A 70 -8.66 -7.93 4.47
N GLY A 71 -7.77 -7.05 4.97
CA GLY A 71 -6.82 -6.30 4.17
C GLY A 71 -7.44 -5.13 3.41
N SER A 72 -6.58 -4.25 2.86
CA SER A 72 -7.03 -3.16 1.99
C SER A 72 -7.65 -3.66 0.68
N ASP A 73 -7.33 -4.88 0.25
CA ASP A 73 -7.92 -5.48 -0.95
C ASP A 73 -9.43 -5.66 -0.82
N GLU A 74 -9.92 -6.19 0.32
CA GLU A 74 -11.36 -6.27 0.55
C GLU A 74 -11.98 -4.88 0.64
N SER A 75 -11.31 -3.91 1.26
CA SER A 75 -11.82 -2.54 1.32
C SER A 75 -12.01 -1.93 -0.06
N LEU A 76 -11.11 -2.19 -1.01
CA LEU A 76 -11.24 -1.76 -2.42
C LEU A 76 -12.49 -2.37 -3.08
N SER A 77 -12.67 -3.68 -2.96
CA SER A 77 -13.85 -4.36 -3.52
C SER A 77 -15.15 -3.81 -2.93
N VAL A 78 -15.22 -3.66 -1.61
CA VAL A 78 -16.42 -3.16 -0.91
C VAL A 78 -16.71 -1.70 -1.28
N LEU A 79 -15.71 -0.81 -1.29
CA LEU A 79 -15.92 0.60 -1.60
C LEU A 79 -16.37 0.81 -3.07
N ILE A 80 -15.78 0.08 -4.02
CA ILE A 80 -16.17 0.18 -5.42
C ILE A 80 -17.63 -0.24 -5.58
N ASN A 81 -18.02 -1.38 -4.99
CA ASN A 81 -19.41 -1.84 -5.03
C ASN A 81 -20.39 -0.90 -4.30
N ALA A 82 -19.95 -0.24 -3.22
CA ALA A 82 -20.79 0.67 -2.45
C ALA A 82 -21.03 2.02 -3.14
N PHE A 83 -20.06 2.51 -3.90
CA PHE A 83 -20.05 3.88 -4.42
C PHE A 83 -20.13 4.01 -5.93
N THR A 84 -20.04 2.89 -6.67
CA THR A 84 -20.15 2.88 -8.13
C THR A 84 -21.17 1.85 -8.61
N GLN A 85 -21.68 2.07 -9.82
CA GLN A 85 -22.60 1.17 -10.54
C GLN A 85 -22.01 0.82 -11.90
N ASN A 86 -22.63 -0.14 -12.60
CA ASN A 86 -22.26 -0.45 -13.99
C ASN A 86 -22.25 0.80 -14.85
N ASN A 87 -21.18 0.97 -15.63
CA ASN A 87 -20.95 2.11 -16.53
C ASN A 87 -20.62 3.45 -15.83
N ASP A 88 -20.59 3.54 -14.51
CA ASP A 88 -20.05 4.74 -13.87
C ASP A 88 -18.58 4.96 -14.30
N LYS A 89 -18.24 6.20 -14.56
CA LYS A 89 -16.86 6.57 -14.89
C LYS A 89 -16.05 6.73 -13.61
N VAL A 90 -14.90 6.07 -13.58
CA VAL A 90 -13.96 6.07 -12.45
C VAL A 90 -12.58 6.43 -12.95
N LEU A 91 -11.78 7.09 -12.11
CA LEU A 91 -10.44 7.57 -12.44
C LEU A 91 -9.40 6.91 -11.57
N CYS A 92 -8.34 6.40 -12.18
CA CYS A 92 -7.07 6.11 -11.51
C CYS A 92 -5.89 6.66 -12.32
N PHE A 93 -4.68 6.50 -11.79
CA PHE A 93 -3.48 7.02 -12.43
C PHE A 93 -2.59 5.87 -12.92
N ASP A 94 -1.69 6.17 -13.87
CA ASP A 94 -0.78 5.18 -14.43
C ASP A 94 0.65 5.74 -14.50
N PRO A 95 1.64 5.09 -13.87
CA PRO A 95 1.53 3.86 -13.08
C PRO A 95 0.95 4.08 -11.67
N ASP A 96 0.13 3.12 -11.19
CA ASP A 96 -0.33 3.03 -9.82
C ASP A 96 -0.62 1.55 -9.47
N PHE A 97 -1.22 1.29 -8.30
CA PHE A 97 -1.46 -0.08 -7.83
C PHE A 97 -2.44 -0.82 -8.75
N SER A 98 -1.95 -1.88 -9.39
CA SER A 98 -2.66 -2.60 -10.45
C SER A 98 -4.01 -3.20 -10.04
N MET A 99 -4.23 -3.44 -8.73
CA MET A 99 -5.48 -3.99 -8.24
C MET A 99 -6.66 -3.03 -8.41
N TYR A 100 -6.45 -1.71 -8.49
CA TYR A 100 -7.54 -0.77 -8.79
C TYR A 100 -8.21 -1.10 -10.12
N GLN A 101 -7.41 -1.31 -11.17
CA GLN A 101 -7.94 -1.70 -12.47
C GLN A 101 -8.75 -3.00 -12.39
N ILE A 102 -8.21 -4.02 -11.69
CA ILE A 102 -8.86 -5.32 -11.59
C ILE A 102 -10.25 -5.20 -10.94
N TYR A 103 -10.34 -4.50 -9.81
CA TYR A 103 -11.64 -4.33 -9.12
C TYR A 103 -12.62 -3.46 -9.90
N PHE A 104 -12.16 -2.44 -10.61
CA PHE A 104 -13.01 -1.63 -11.47
C PHE A 104 -13.54 -2.43 -12.68
N GLU A 105 -12.71 -3.27 -13.30
CA GLU A 105 -13.12 -4.15 -14.39
C GLU A 105 -14.14 -5.21 -13.91
N GLU A 106 -13.93 -5.82 -12.74
CA GLU A 106 -14.87 -6.76 -12.12
C GLU A 106 -16.22 -6.12 -11.84
N ASN A 107 -16.26 -4.87 -11.42
CA ASN A 107 -17.49 -4.10 -11.17
C ASN A 107 -18.10 -3.49 -12.44
N LYS A 108 -17.52 -3.74 -13.61
CA LYS A 108 -17.99 -3.24 -14.93
C LYS A 108 -18.13 -1.71 -14.99
N THR A 109 -17.26 -0.98 -14.32
CA THR A 109 -17.16 0.47 -14.43
C THR A 109 -16.36 0.87 -15.66
N ASN A 110 -16.53 2.12 -16.10
CA ASN A 110 -15.76 2.72 -17.20
C ASN A 110 -14.49 3.35 -16.61
N LEU A 111 -13.41 2.58 -16.55
CA LEU A 111 -12.14 3.05 -16.02
C LEU A 111 -11.42 3.99 -16.98
N ILE A 112 -11.11 5.19 -16.50
CA ILE A 112 -10.22 6.15 -17.14
C ILE A 112 -8.89 6.12 -16.41
N LYS A 113 -7.79 5.96 -17.14
CA LYS A 113 -6.42 6.03 -16.61
C LYS A 113 -5.76 7.32 -17.06
N LEU A 114 -5.35 8.15 -16.13
CA LEU A 114 -4.58 9.36 -16.40
C LEU A 114 -3.08 9.07 -16.20
N PRO A 115 -2.25 9.23 -17.25
CA PRO A 115 -0.80 9.08 -17.09
C PRO A 115 -0.24 10.09 -16.09
N LYS A 116 0.67 9.65 -15.25
CA LYS A 116 1.42 10.52 -14.33
C LYS A 116 2.48 11.32 -15.10
N LYS A 117 2.73 12.56 -14.68
CA LYS A 117 3.85 13.38 -15.16
C LYS A 117 5.17 12.66 -14.89
N ASP A 118 6.00 12.52 -15.91
CA ASP A 118 7.28 11.79 -15.87
C ASP A 118 7.16 10.33 -15.37
N GLY A 119 5.93 9.80 -15.39
CA GLY A 119 5.60 8.48 -14.81
C GLY A 119 5.67 8.43 -13.27
N LEU A 120 5.72 9.57 -12.58
CA LEU A 120 5.93 9.66 -11.14
C LEU A 120 4.84 10.45 -10.42
N TYR A 121 4.51 11.65 -10.89
CA TYR A 121 3.68 12.63 -10.18
C TYR A 121 2.29 12.75 -10.77
N ILE A 122 1.28 12.97 -9.93
CA ILE A 122 -0.10 13.15 -10.36
C ILE A 122 -0.28 14.54 -10.98
N ASP A 123 -0.92 14.61 -12.16
CA ASP A 123 -1.43 15.84 -12.70
C ASP A 123 -2.83 16.13 -12.16
N PHE A 124 -2.89 16.77 -10.99
CA PHE A 124 -4.17 17.08 -10.34
C PHE A 124 -5.04 18.05 -11.17
N ASP A 125 -4.46 18.96 -11.93
CA ASP A 125 -5.23 19.87 -12.79
C ASP A 125 -5.89 19.11 -13.94
N ALA A 126 -5.16 18.20 -14.59
CA ALA A 126 -5.72 17.32 -15.61
C ALA A 126 -6.79 16.37 -15.02
N ALA A 127 -6.56 15.87 -13.79
CA ALA A 127 -7.54 15.03 -13.10
C ALA A 127 -8.84 15.81 -12.81
N LEU A 128 -8.77 17.04 -12.31
CA LEU A 128 -9.94 17.89 -12.05
C LEU A 128 -10.70 18.22 -13.35
N LYS A 129 -9.99 18.44 -14.44
CA LYS A 129 -10.61 18.63 -15.75
C LYS A 129 -11.41 17.40 -16.16
N LEU A 130 -10.83 16.19 -16.06
CA LEU A 130 -11.54 14.95 -16.36
C LEU A 130 -12.74 14.72 -15.42
N ILE A 131 -12.59 14.99 -14.12
CA ILE A 131 -13.68 14.87 -13.15
C ILE A 131 -14.87 15.72 -13.58
N ASN A 132 -14.63 16.94 -14.03
CA ASN A 132 -15.67 17.84 -14.47
C ASN A 132 -16.29 17.46 -15.83
N GLU A 133 -15.46 17.14 -16.83
CA GLU A 133 -15.91 16.87 -18.20
C GLU A 133 -16.57 15.49 -18.33
N GLU A 134 -16.04 14.50 -17.63
CA GLU A 134 -16.48 13.10 -17.74
C GLU A 134 -17.43 12.66 -16.62
N GLN A 135 -17.75 13.53 -15.66
CA GLN A 135 -18.62 13.21 -14.51
C GLN A 135 -18.12 11.99 -13.71
N ILE A 136 -16.84 12.01 -13.35
CA ILE A 136 -16.20 10.92 -12.62
C ILE A 136 -16.86 10.76 -11.24
N LYS A 137 -17.30 9.54 -10.91
CA LYS A 137 -17.92 9.21 -9.62
C LYS A 137 -16.93 8.95 -8.52
N LEU A 138 -15.79 8.33 -8.86
CA LEU A 138 -14.77 7.94 -7.92
C LEU A 138 -13.38 8.09 -8.55
N CYS A 139 -12.47 8.74 -7.82
CA CYS A 139 -11.06 8.84 -8.16
C CYS A 139 -10.24 8.15 -7.07
N ILE A 140 -9.29 7.28 -7.45
CA ILE A 140 -8.42 6.56 -6.51
C ILE A 140 -6.96 6.68 -6.90
N PHE A 141 -6.09 6.85 -5.89
CA PHE A 141 -4.64 6.80 -6.03
C PHE A 141 -3.95 6.39 -4.74
N SER A 142 -2.75 5.80 -4.86
CA SER A 142 -1.90 5.49 -3.70
C SER A 142 -0.98 6.66 -3.36
N ASN A 143 -0.84 6.95 -2.07
CA ASN A 143 0.04 8.00 -1.57
C ASN A 143 0.71 7.60 -0.24
N PRO A 144 2.05 7.36 -0.19
CA PRO A 144 2.97 7.30 -1.34
C PRO A 144 2.64 6.19 -2.33
N CYS A 145 3.06 6.39 -3.59
CA CYS A 145 2.66 5.53 -4.69
C CYS A 145 3.39 4.18 -4.73
N ASN A 146 2.64 3.13 -4.98
CA ASN A 146 3.14 1.85 -5.43
C ASN A 146 2.77 1.68 -6.92
N PRO A 147 3.73 1.62 -7.87
CA PRO A 147 5.13 1.17 -7.65
C PRO A 147 6.18 2.28 -7.54
N THR A 148 5.87 3.54 -7.78
CA THR A 148 6.88 4.58 -8.06
C THR A 148 7.64 5.11 -6.84
N SER A 149 7.25 4.72 -5.63
CA SER A 149 7.83 5.09 -4.34
C SER A 149 7.67 6.56 -3.90
N VAL A 150 7.20 7.44 -4.77
CA VAL A 150 7.05 8.87 -4.45
C VAL A 150 5.66 9.22 -3.95
N GLY A 151 5.58 10.24 -3.11
CA GLY A 151 4.33 10.76 -2.58
C GLY A 151 4.03 12.20 -3.00
N GLU A 152 2.74 12.52 -3.03
CA GLU A 152 2.23 13.87 -3.23
C GLU A 152 2.03 14.57 -1.88
N LYS A 153 2.36 15.86 -1.82
CA LYS A 153 2.26 16.61 -0.57
C LYS A 153 0.82 16.75 -0.09
N ARG A 154 0.63 16.66 1.23
CA ARG A 154 -0.69 16.73 1.89
C ARG A 154 -1.52 17.92 1.45
N ASP A 155 -0.96 19.13 1.38
CA ASP A 155 -1.72 20.33 1.06
C ASP A 155 -2.25 20.32 -0.38
N VAL A 156 -1.50 19.74 -1.33
CA VAL A 156 -1.93 19.57 -2.73
C VAL A 156 -3.10 18.59 -2.81
N ILE A 157 -3.03 17.49 -2.05
CA ILE A 157 -4.11 16.50 -1.99
C ILE A 157 -5.37 17.12 -1.35
N ILE A 158 -5.24 17.91 -0.30
CA ILE A 158 -6.36 18.60 0.36
C ILE A 158 -7.07 19.53 -0.61
N ASP A 159 -6.34 20.34 -1.37
CA ASP A 159 -6.91 21.22 -2.39
C ASP A 159 -7.66 20.44 -3.47
N PHE A 160 -7.06 19.34 -3.93
CA PHE A 160 -7.70 18.44 -4.91
C PHE A 160 -9.01 17.84 -4.38
N ILE A 161 -9.03 17.33 -3.14
CA ILE A 161 -10.22 16.74 -2.51
C ILE A 161 -11.36 17.79 -2.44
N GLY A 162 -11.02 19.01 -2.03
CA GLY A 162 -11.99 20.10 -1.96
C GLY A 162 -12.63 20.45 -3.30
N LYS A 163 -11.82 20.54 -4.36
CA LYS A 163 -12.31 20.80 -5.72
C LYS A 163 -13.09 19.63 -6.32
N ALA A 164 -12.67 18.39 -6.04
CA ALA A 164 -13.40 17.18 -6.46
C ALA A 164 -14.77 17.05 -5.77
N ARG A 165 -14.88 17.51 -4.50
CA ARG A 165 -16.13 17.57 -3.75
C ARG A 165 -17.20 18.42 -4.44
N GLU A 166 -16.82 19.54 -5.03
CA GLU A 166 -17.73 20.42 -5.77
C GLU A 166 -18.37 19.76 -7.01
N LYS A 167 -17.85 18.58 -7.40
CA LYS A 167 -18.30 17.77 -8.52
C LYS A 167 -18.89 16.42 -8.10
N ASP A 168 -19.23 16.25 -6.84
CA ASP A 168 -19.76 15.01 -6.26
C ASP A 168 -18.85 13.77 -6.54
N CYS A 169 -17.54 13.98 -6.68
CA CYS A 169 -16.56 12.93 -6.88
C CYS A 169 -16.00 12.44 -5.54
N ILE A 170 -16.10 11.15 -5.27
CA ILE A 170 -15.45 10.53 -4.11
C ILE A 170 -13.96 10.38 -4.42
N VAL A 171 -13.12 10.81 -3.50
CA VAL A 171 -11.66 10.66 -3.57
C VAL A 171 -11.21 9.61 -2.57
N VAL A 172 -10.56 8.57 -3.09
CA VAL A 172 -9.96 7.50 -2.29
C VAL A 172 -8.44 7.68 -2.29
N VAL A 173 -7.85 7.88 -1.13
CA VAL A 173 -6.40 7.97 -0.94
C VAL A 173 -5.92 6.70 -0.25
N ASP A 174 -5.19 5.86 -0.99
CA ASP A 174 -4.61 4.63 -0.43
C ASP A 174 -3.27 4.96 0.24
N GLU A 175 -3.29 4.99 1.56
CA GLU A 175 -2.16 5.31 2.42
C GLU A 175 -1.45 4.05 2.96
N ALA A 176 -1.39 2.97 2.18
CA ALA A 176 -0.75 1.72 2.60
C ALA A 176 0.72 1.88 3.02
N TYR A 177 1.41 2.90 2.53
CA TYR A 177 2.83 3.19 2.84
C TYR A 177 3.03 4.44 3.68
N MET A 178 1.97 5.11 4.13
CA MET A 178 2.03 6.40 4.81
C MET A 178 2.77 6.36 6.16
N ASN A 179 2.89 5.20 6.80
CA ASN A 179 3.70 5.06 8.01
C ASN A 179 5.20 5.34 7.77
N PHE A 180 5.67 5.24 6.53
CA PHE A 180 7.05 5.57 6.16
C PHE A 180 7.24 7.06 5.86
N TRP A 181 6.15 7.80 5.71
CA TRP A 181 6.10 9.23 5.41
C TRP A 181 5.14 9.96 6.36
N ASN A 182 5.09 11.31 6.32
CA ASN A 182 4.31 12.11 7.28
C ASN A 182 3.28 13.04 6.63
N GLN A 183 2.73 12.68 5.47
CA GLN A 183 1.81 13.51 4.69
C GLN A 183 0.37 12.97 4.67
N SER A 184 -0.05 12.26 5.75
CA SER A 184 -1.38 11.66 5.83
C SER A 184 -2.50 12.69 5.76
N VAL A 185 -3.57 12.37 5.03
CA VAL A 185 -4.83 13.11 4.98
C VAL A 185 -5.93 12.48 5.83
N SER A 186 -5.63 11.44 6.61
CA SER A 186 -6.63 10.69 7.37
C SER A 186 -7.40 11.53 8.42
N LYS A 187 -6.79 12.62 8.94
CA LYS A 187 -7.48 13.54 9.87
C LYS A 187 -8.37 14.58 9.15
N GLU A 188 -8.34 14.63 7.81
CA GLU A 188 -9.17 15.55 7.02
C GLU A 188 -10.60 15.04 6.75
N VAL A 189 -10.88 13.79 7.12
CA VAL A 189 -12.21 13.17 6.93
C VAL A 189 -13.35 13.88 7.65
N ASP A 190 -13.04 14.77 8.60
CA ASP A 190 -14.03 15.66 9.24
C ASP A 190 -14.42 16.86 8.37
N ARG A 191 -13.53 17.26 7.46
CA ARG A 191 -13.74 18.40 6.58
C ARG A 191 -14.37 18.00 5.23
N PHE A 192 -14.17 16.75 4.83
CA PHE A 192 -14.50 16.28 3.49
C PHE A 192 -15.36 15.01 3.54
N ASP A 193 -16.64 15.15 3.25
CA ASP A 193 -17.63 14.08 3.16
C ASP A 193 -17.49 13.24 1.87
N ASN A 194 -16.52 13.55 1.02
CA ASN A 194 -16.14 12.82 -0.17
C ASN A 194 -14.78 12.13 -0.07
N LEU A 195 -14.14 12.11 1.12
CA LEU A 195 -12.82 11.50 1.33
C LEU A 195 -12.94 10.13 1.99
N ILE A 196 -12.26 9.14 1.40
CA ILE A 196 -12.01 7.84 2.01
C ILE A 196 -10.51 7.59 2.01
N VAL A 197 -9.93 7.29 3.17
CA VAL A 197 -8.51 6.93 3.31
C VAL A 197 -8.40 5.43 3.62
N LEU A 198 -7.58 4.71 2.87
CA LEU A 198 -7.30 3.30 3.14
C LEU A 198 -5.99 3.15 3.92
N LYS A 199 -5.98 2.22 4.87
CA LYS A 199 -4.82 1.86 5.69
C LYS A 199 -4.66 0.34 5.74
N THR A 200 -3.44 -0.14 5.89
CA THR A 200 -3.14 -1.56 6.02
C THR A 200 -2.14 -1.83 7.15
N CYS A 201 -2.33 -2.95 7.85
CA CYS A 201 -1.35 -3.46 8.80
C CYS A 201 -0.24 -4.28 8.13
N SER A 202 -0.33 -4.53 6.81
CA SER A 202 0.55 -5.46 6.08
C SER A 202 1.99 -4.96 5.90
N LYS A 203 2.24 -3.64 5.97
CA LYS A 203 3.53 -3.05 5.58
C LYS A 203 4.37 -2.65 6.81
N ALA A 204 4.22 -1.44 7.32
CA ALA A 204 5.01 -0.94 8.43
C ALA A 204 4.82 -1.74 9.73
N MET A 205 3.63 -2.26 9.96
CA MET A 205 3.28 -3.00 11.17
C MET A 205 3.68 -4.49 11.12
N GLY A 206 4.19 -5.00 9.99
CA GLY A 206 4.66 -6.38 9.86
C GLY A 206 3.56 -7.47 9.89
N MET A 207 2.30 -7.12 9.68
CA MET A 207 1.15 -8.03 9.82
C MET A 207 0.57 -8.49 8.47
N ALA A 208 1.40 -8.67 7.44
CA ALA A 208 0.92 -9.05 6.11
C ALA A 208 0.11 -10.36 6.11
N ALA A 209 0.48 -11.33 6.94
CA ALA A 209 -0.19 -12.63 7.05
C ALA A 209 -1.57 -12.55 7.72
N LEU A 210 -1.81 -11.57 8.59
CA LEU A 210 -3.08 -11.41 9.32
C LEU A 210 -4.19 -10.79 8.48
N ARG A 211 -3.89 -10.29 7.31
CA ARG A 211 -4.89 -9.71 6.39
C ARG A 211 -5.81 -8.67 7.04
N VAL A 212 -5.26 -7.71 7.78
CA VAL A 212 -6.03 -6.64 8.42
C VAL A 212 -5.76 -5.30 7.75
N GLY A 213 -6.83 -4.60 7.40
CA GLY A 213 -6.82 -3.25 6.84
C GLY A 213 -8.03 -2.44 7.30
N PHE A 214 -8.01 -1.15 7.03
CA PHE A 214 -9.04 -0.22 7.47
C PHE A 214 -9.36 0.80 6.39
N SER A 215 -10.61 1.26 6.37
CA SER A 215 -10.96 2.54 5.77
C SER A 215 -11.29 3.57 6.84
N ILE A 216 -10.98 4.83 6.56
CA ILE A 216 -11.28 5.98 7.40
C ILE A 216 -12.03 6.98 6.54
N SER A 217 -13.19 7.45 6.99
CA SER A 217 -14.01 8.43 6.27
C SER A 217 -14.93 9.17 7.24
N ASP A 218 -15.76 10.08 6.75
CA ASP A 218 -16.84 10.61 7.58
C ASP A 218 -17.80 9.50 8.03
N LYS A 219 -18.65 9.80 9.02
CA LYS A 219 -19.57 8.82 9.63
C LYS A 219 -20.58 8.23 8.64
N ASN A 220 -20.99 8.99 7.62
CA ASN A 220 -22.01 8.55 6.65
C ASN A 220 -21.39 7.56 5.67
N LEU A 221 -20.21 7.87 5.11
CA LEU A 221 -19.47 6.97 4.25
C LEU A 221 -19.06 5.70 5.00
N ALA A 222 -18.57 5.84 6.24
CA ALA A 222 -18.22 4.69 7.09
C ALA A 222 -19.41 3.79 7.36
N THR A 223 -20.61 4.37 7.65
CA THR A 223 -21.83 3.60 7.86
C THR A 223 -22.25 2.87 6.59
N LYS A 224 -22.15 3.52 5.43
CA LYS A 224 -22.43 2.87 4.14
C LYS A 224 -21.49 1.70 3.90
N LEU A 225 -20.20 1.85 4.13
CA LEU A 225 -19.22 0.76 3.98
C LEU A 225 -19.50 -0.40 4.94
N ARG A 226 -19.86 -0.14 6.22
CA ARG A 226 -20.24 -1.20 7.17
C ARG A 226 -21.43 -2.01 6.70
N ASN A 227 -22.39 -1.38 6.04
CA ASN A 227 -23.59 -2.07 5.53
C ASN A 227 -23.31 -2.93 4.29
N PHE A 228 -22.24 -2.62 3.53
CA PHE A 228 -21.87 -3.38 2.34
C PHE A 228 -20.90 -4.53 2.62
N LYS A 229 -20.08 -4.44 3.66
CA LYS A 229 -19.12 -5.52 3.97
C LYS A 229 -19.82 -6.75 4.55
N SER A 230 -19.22 -7.94 4.36
CA SER A 230 -19.68 -9.15 5.03
C SER A 230 -19.52 -9.06 6.56
N PRO A 231 -20.45 -9.62 7.36
CA PRO A 231 -20.43 -9.46 8.82
C PRO A 231 -19.24 -10.14 9.51
N TYR A 232 -18.70 -11.24 8.96
CA TYR A 232 -17.62 -12.03 9.56
C TYR A 232 -16.39 -12.08 8.65
N ASN A 233 -16.02 -10.94 8.09
CA ASN A 233 -15.00 -10.82 7.05
C ASN A 233 -13.55 -11.01 7.56
N ILE A 234 -13.29 -10.82 8.84
CA ILE A 234 -11.96 -11.05 9.44
C ILE A 234 -12.07 -12.19 10.46
N SER A 235 -11.11 -13.10 10.47
CA SER A 235 -11.10 -14.23 11.40
C SER A 235 -10.83 -13.78 12.84
N THR A 236 -11.31 -14.56 13.83
CA THR A 236 -11.03 -14.26 15.25
C THR A 236 -9.52 -14.23 15.55
N PRO A 237 -8.70 -15.22 15.11
CA PRO A 237 -7.25 -15.14 15.34
C PRO A 237 -6.62 -13.86 14.78
N ASP A 238 -6.94 -13.50 13.54
CA ASP A 238 -6.38 -12.30 12.89
C ASP A 238 -6.78 -11.02 13.64
N THR A 239 -8.04 -10.97 14.10
CA THR A 239 -8.57 -9.84 14.88
C THR A 239 -7.84 -9.69 16.22
N GLU A 240 -7.70 -10.79 16.98
CA GLU A 240 -7.09 -10.77 18.31
C GLU A 240 -5.58 -10.47 18.24
N PHE A 241 -4.87 -11.08 17.29
CA PHE A 241 -3.43 -10.81 17.11
C PHE A 241 -3.19 -9.37 16.63
N ALA A 242 -3.97 -8.88 15.67
CA ALA A 242 -3.83 -7.50 15.22
C ALA A 242 -4.16 -6.50 16.33
N THR A 243 -5.18 -6.76 17.15
CA THR A 243 -5.54 -5.93 18.31
C THR A 243 -4.39 -5.87 19.31
N LEU A 244 -3.78 -7.00 19.63
CA LEU A 244 -2.63 -7.05 20.52
C LEU A 244 -1.46 -6.20 19.98
N ILE A 245 -1.09 -6.39 18.72
CA ILE A 245 0.04 -5.68 18.09
C ILE A 245 -0.26 -4.17 17.99
N LEU A 246 -1.49 -3.79 17.62
CA LEU A 246 -1.90 -2.39 17.50
C LEU A 246 -1.81 -1.62 18.82
N ARG A 247 -2.03 -2.27 19.96
CA ARG A 247 -1.85 -1.67 21.29
C ARG A 247 -0.38 -1.49 21.71
N ARG A 248 0.53 -2.08 20.98
CA ARG A 248 1.98 -1.99 21.22
C ARG A 248 2.60 -0.96 20.25
N HIS A 249 2.23 0.32 20.44
CA HIS A 249 2.76 1.44 19.66
C HIS A 249 4.28 1.47 19.66
N ASP A 250 4.90 1.16 20.81
CA ASP A 250 6.34 1.06 20.97
C ASP A 250 7.00 0.05 19.99
N ILE A 251 6.36 -1.09 19.79
CA ILE A 251 6.84 -2.13 18.85
C ILE A 251 6.62 -1.68 17.40
N ILE A 252 5.46 -1.11 17.08
CA ILE A 252 5.16 -0.61 15.73
C ILE A 252 6.13 0.49 15.33
N ASP A 253 6.39 1.45 16.21
CA ASP A 253 7.32 2.54 15.97
C ASP A 253 8.75 2.03 15.76
N MET A 254 9.21 1.10 16.62
CA MET A 254 10.51 0.46 16.48
C MET A 254 10.64 -0.27 15.14
N ILE A 255 9.63 -1.06 14.73
CA ILE A 255 9.63 -1.79 13.45
C ILE A 255 9.68 -0.79 12.29
N THR A 256 8.83 0.22 12.34
CA THR A 256 8.73 1.27 11.30
C THR A 256 10.08 1.98 11.11
N GLU A 257 10.72 2.42 12.19
CA GLU A 257 12.01 3.13 12.10
C GLU A 257 13.13 2.22 11.60
N LYS A 258 13.16 0.94 11.97
CA LYS A 258 14.13 -0.02 11.41
C LYS A 258 13.95 -0.19 9.90
N ILE A 259 12.70 -0.30 9.42
CA ILE A 259 12.39 -0.41 7.99
C ILE A 259 12.80 0.88 7.26
N LYS A 260 12.48 2.05 7.80
CA LYS A 260 12.87 3.35 7.23
C LYS A 260 14.39 3.49 7.13
N SER A 261 15.11 3.09 8.18
CA SER A 261 16.59 3.11 8.19
C SER A 261 17.16 2.18 7.12
N SER A 262 16.64 0.94 7.01
CA SER A 262 17.05 -0.02 5.99
C SER A 262 16.78 0.50 4.58
N ASN A 263 15.59 1.04 4.32
CA ASN A 263 15.25 1.59 3.00
C ASN A 263 16.14 2.78 2.62
N ARG A 264 16.44 3.66 3.57
CA ARG A 264 17.36 4.78 3.36
C ARG A 264 18.78 4.30 3.03
N SER A 265 19.28 3.27 3.72
CA SER A 265 20.56 2.65 3.42
C SER A 265 20.60 2.06 2.02
N LEU A 266 19.57 1.25 1.64
CA LEU A 266 19.43 0.67 0.32
C LEU A 266 19.38 1.76 -0.76
N LEU A 267 18.54 2.77 -0.61
CA LEU A 267 18.39 3.89 -1.55
C LEU A 267 19.73 4.60 -1.76
N ASN A 268 20.44 4.96 -0.66
CA ASN A 268 21.72 5.66 -0.74
C ASN A 268 22.81 4.87 -1.47
N GLN A 269 22.77 3.55 -1.37
CA GLN A 269 23.71 2.69 -2.07
C GLN A 269 23.35 2.52 -3.55
N LEU A 270 22.05 2.33 -3.85
CA LEU A 270 21.56 2.27 -5.22
C LEU A 270 21.80 3.58 -5.97
N LYS A 271 21.63 4.74 -5.34
CA LYS A 271 21.96 6.05 -5.95
C LYS A 271 23.39 6.19 -6.43
N LYS A 272 24.33 5.41 -5.91
CA LYS A 272 25.70 5.39 -6.44
C LYS A 272 25.82 4.67 -7.78
N LEU A 273 24.78 3.93 -8.17
CA LEU A 273 24.66 3.21 -9.44
C LEU A 273 23.77 3.97 -10.45
N ASP A 274 23.29 5.17 -10.08
CA ASP A 274 22.51 6.04 -10.95
C ASP A 274 23.32 6.45 -12.17
N GLY A 275 22.77 6.38 -13.39
CA GLY A 275 23.49 6.67 -14.60
C GLY A 275 22.77 6.20 -15.86
N LYS A 276 23.52 5.84 -16.90
CA LYS A 276 23.00 5.53 -18.27
C LYS A 276 21.90 4.48 -18.29
N ASP A 277 22.02 3.42 -17.48
CA ASP A 277 21.11 2.27 -17.51
C ASP A 277 20.04 2.33 -16.42
N PHE A 278 20.29 3.05 -15.35
CA PHE A 278 19.39 3.15 -14.18
C PHE A 278 19.11 4.61 -13.81
N GLU A 279 17.84 4.94 -13.64
CA GLU A 279 17.37 6.15 -12.97
C GLU A 279 16.78 5.75 -11.62
N ILE A 280 17.46 6.09 -10.54
CA ILE A 280 17.06 5.73 -9.17
C ILE A 280 16.12 6.78 -8.61
N VAL A 281 14.87 6.42 -8.39
CA VAL A 281 13.84 7.32 -7.87
C VAL A 281 13.93 7.44 -6.34
N ASP A 282 13.69 8.63 -5.80
CA ASP A 282 13.56 8.85 -4.36
C ASP A 282 12.39 8.04 -3.77
N SER A 283 12.48 7.73 -2.47
CA SER A 283 11.50 6.84 -1.87
C SER A 283 10.94 7.38 -0.55
N ASP A 284 9.62 7.47 -0.49
CA ASP A 284 8.80 7.73 0.69
C ASP A 284 8.12 6.43 1.22
N THR A 285 8.64 5.25 0.83
CA THR A 285 8.07 3.93 1.09
C THR A 285 9.09 2.99 1.75
N ASN A 286 8.80 1.69 1.79
CA ASN A 286 9.75 0.63 2.18
C ASN A 286 10.39 -0.09 0.98
N PHE A 287 10.45 0.54 -0.17
CA PHE A 287 11.07 0.00 -1.37
C PHE A 287 11.65 1.12 -2.24
N VAL A 288 12.53 0.77 -3.15
CA VAL A 288 13.12 1.67 -4.14
C VAL A 288 12.61 1.31 -5.52
N TYR A 289 12.24 2.32 -6.31
CA TYR A 289 11.84 2.17 -7.71
C TYR A 289 13.00 2.61 -8.61
N ILE A 290 13.32 1.78 -9.61
CA ILE A 290 14.42 1.99 -10.54
C ILE A 290 13.86 1.94 -11.96
N LYS A 291 13.91 3.05 -12.69
CA LYS A 291 13.60 3.05 -14.12
C LYS A 291 14.78 2.49 -14.89
N THR A 292 14.52 1.56 -15.81
CA THR A 292 15.55 0.94 -16.64
C THR A 292 14.93 0.24 -17.83
N ASN A 293 15.59 0.30 -18.98
CA ASN A 293 15.22 -0.49 -20.15
C ASN A 293 15.73 -1.95 -20.08
N ARG A 294 16.48 -2.30 -19.03
CA ARG A 294 17.04 -3.63 -18.78
C ARG A 294 16.30 -4.40 -17.68
N ALA A 295 15.02 -4.09 -17.49
CA ALA A 295 14.20 -4.66 -16.39
C ALA A 295 14.09 -6.20 -16.49
N ASP A 296 13.92 -6.74 -17.70
CA ASP A 296 13.85 -8.18 -17.94
C ASP A 296 15.18 -8.88 -17.60
N ASP A 297 16.30 -8.36 -18.14
CA ASP A 297 17.63 -8.93 -17.92
C ASP A 297 18.04 -8.90 -16.45
N LEU A 298 17.72 -7.79 -15.76
CA LEU A 298 18.03 -7.64 -14.34
C LEU A 298 17.20 -8.59 -13.47
N ASP A 299 15.88 -8.73 -13.73
CA ASP A 299 15.02 -9.67 -13.02
C ASP A 299 15.50 -11.12 -13.22
N ASP A 300 15.80 -11.50 -14.46
CA ASP A 300 16.30 -12.84 -14.78
C ASP A 300 17.66 -13.13 -14.13
N PHE A 301 18.57 -12.16 -14.11
CA PHE A 301 19.86 -12.28 -13.45
C PHE A 301 19.73 -12.45 -11.94
N LEU A 302 18.90 -11.63 -11.29
CA LEU A 302 18.69 -11.70 -9.85
C LEU A 302 17.97 -13.00 -9.45
N ARG A 303 16.99 -13.46 -10.23
CA ARG A 303 16.33 -14.77 -10.00
C ARG A 303 17.31 -15.93 -10.08
N LYS A 304 18.25 -15.94 -11.03
CA LYS A 304 19.32 -16.95 -11.11
C LYS A 304 20.23 -16.94 -9.88
N ASN A 305 20.31 -15.79 -9.19
CA ASN A 305 21.05 -15.63 -7.94
C ASN A 305 20.15 -15.81 -6.69
N ASN A 306 18.96 -16.42 -6.81
CA ASN A 306 18.00 -16.65 -5.73
C ASN A 306 17.47 -15.37 -5.04
N ILE A 307 17.38 -14.28 -5.79
CA ILE A 307 16.81 -12.99 -5.34
C ILE A 307 15.57 -12.70 -6.16
N SER A 308 14.41 -12.46 -5.50
CA SER A 308 13.19 -12.01 -6.17
C SER A 308 12.98 -10.51 -6.00
N ILE A 309 12.71 -9.82 -7.10
CA ILE A 309 12.31 -8.42 -7.14
C ILE A 309 11.01 -8.27 -7.95
N ARG A 310 10.39 -7.12 -7.94
CA ARG A 310 9.19 -6.88 -8.76
C ARG A 310 9.54 -6.14 -10.04
N LYS A 311 9.31 -6.82 -11.17
CA LYS A 311 9.54 -6.26 -12.51
C LYS A 311 8.29 -5.56 -13.05
N PHE A 312 8.50 -4.47 -13.81
CA PHE A 312 7.56 -3.74 -14.65
C PHE A 312 8.15 -3.59 -16.06
N ASP A 313 7.40 -3.05 -17.02
CA ASP A 313 7.83 -2.92 -18.41
C ASP A 313 9.22 -2.24 -18.54
N LYS A 314 9.39 -1.06 -17.95
CA LYS A 314 10.64 -0.27 -17.99
C LYS A 314 11.14 0.10 -16.61
N ALA A 315 10.92 -0.76 -15.64
CA ALA A 315 11.34 -0.50 -14.27
C ALA A 315 11.40 -1.78 -13.45
N VAL A 316 12.09 -1.69 -12.31
CA VAL A 316 12.03 -2.68 -11.25
C VAL A 316 11.74 -2.00 -9.91
N ARG A 317 11.17 -2.74 -8.97
CA ARG A 317 10.96 -2.30 -7.59
C ARG A 317 11.61 -3.29 -6.66
N ILE A 318 12.42 -2.78 -5.73
CA ILE A 318 13.19 -3.57 -4.78
C ILE A 318 12.74 -3.20 -3.37
N THR A 319 12.12 -4.14 -2.66
CA THR A 319 11.76 -3.98 -1.24
C THR A 319 13.01 -4.00 -0.38
N CYS A 320 13.12 -3.10 0.60
CA CYS A 320 14.20 -3.15 1.57
C CYS A 320 14.08 -4.40 2.47
N CYS A 321 15.22 -5.02 2.73
CA CYS A 321 15.38 -6.24 3.51
C CYS A 321 16.27 -5.99 4.74
N LYS A 322 16.77 -7.03 5.39
CA LYS A 322 17.84 -6.93 6.37
C LYS A 322 19.10 -6.35 5.70
N GLU A 323 19.99 -5.77 6.50
CA GLU A 323 21.18 -5.10 5.96
C GLU A 323 22.05 -6.05 5.12
N GLU A 324 22.29 -7.27 5.62
CA GLU A 324 23.04 -8.29 4.88
C GLU A 324 22.41 -8.64 3.52
N ASP A 325 21.08 -8.77 3.46
CA ASP A 325 20.35 -9.06 2.23
C ASP A 325 20.39 -7.88 1.25
N ASN A 326 20.26 -6.64 1.76
CA ASN A 326 20.39 -5.44 0.94
C ASN A 326 21.79 -5.32 0.31
N LEU A 327 22.85 -5.64 1.07
CA LEU A 327 24.23 -5.63 0.57
C LEU A 327 24.40 -6.66 -0.54
N GLU A 328 23.87 -7.89 -0.38
CA GLU A 328 23.93 -8.94 -1.40
C GLU A 328 23.18 -8.51 -2.68
N ILE A 329 21.98 -7.91 -2.55
CA ILE A 329 21.23 -7.35 -3.69
C ILE A 329 22.12 -6.34 -4.46
N ILE A 330 22.74 -5.41 -3.74
CA ILE A 330 23.57 -4.35 -4.33
C ILE A 330 24.80 -4.92 -5.02
N GLU A 331 25.46 -5.91 -4.40
CA GLU A 331 26.61 -6.60 -5.01
C GLU A 331 26.22 -7.28 -6.32
N LYS A 332 25.09 -7.99 -6.35
CA LYS A 332 24.59 -8.63 -7.55
C LYS A 332 24.18 -7.63 -8.64
N ILE A 333 23.61 -6.49 -8.28
CA ILE A 333 23.34 -5.42 -9.25
C ILE A 333 24.65 -4.85 -9.83
N LYS A 334 25.70 -4.68 -9.01
CA LYS A 334 27.02 -4.26 -9.51
C LYS A 334 27.66 -5.28 -10.45
N GLU A 335 27.57 -6.58 -10.13
CA GLU A 335 28.02 -7.66 -11.02
C GLU A 335 27.27 -7.61 -12.36
N PHE A 336 25.95 -7.42 -12.34
CA PHE A 336 25.14 -7.26 -13.55
C PHE A 336 25.58 -6.07 -14.41
N LEU A 337 25.93 -4.93 -13.80
CA LEU A 337 26.40 -3.75 -14.52
C LEU A 337 27.87 -3.88 -14.98
N GLY A 338 28.71 -4.60 -14.24
CA GLY A 338 30.16 -4.77 -14.54
C GLY A 338 30.45 -5.87 -15.56
N GLY A 339 29.60 -6.87 -15.67
CA GLY A 339 29.80 -8.03 -16.56
C GLY A 339 29.78 -7.70 -18.07
N GLU A 340 29.45 -6.47 -18.48
CA GLU A 340 29.50 -6.03 -19.88
C GLU A 340 30.83 -5.38 -20.27
N ASN A 341 31.67 -4.97 -19.30
CA ASN A 341 32.96 -4.38 -19.61
C ASN A 341 34.03 -5.42 -20.05
N GLU A 342 33.73 -6.72 -19.95
CA GLU A 342 34.64 -7.80 -20.37
C GLU A 342 34.29 -8.38 -21.75
N ASN A 343 33.17 -8.01 -22.38
CA ASN A 343 32.68 -8.54 -23.65
C ASN A 343 32.46 -7.48 -24.74
N GLY A 344 33.00 -6.28 -24.58
CA GLY A 344 32.88 -5.13 -25.49
C GLY A 344 34.19 -4.81 -26.22
#